data_b474f0f95674d83319d2a7e513c8e714
#
_entry.id   b474f0f95674d83319d2a7e513c8e714
#
_cell.length_a   1.000
_cell.length_b   1.000
_cell.length_c   1.000
_cell.angle_alpha   90.00
_cell.angle_beta   90.00
_cell.angle_gamma   90.00
#
_symmetry.space_group_name_H-M   'P 1'
#
loop_
_entity.id
_entity.type
_entity.pdbx_description
1 polymer ?
#
loop_
_entity_poly.entity_id
_entity_poly.type
_entity_poly.pdbx_seq_one_letter_code
_entity_poly.pdbx_strand_id
1 'polypeptide(L)'
;MSKPLLTIVAAACALALPALAHSRPVTLTAQLKNYGGDGAYLAAYLTDAKGAYVRTLWVAGGKAKYYKHLSDWNRLSAGDAKRLNGVTGASVGAGRTLKVTADLADALIDAGYEIRIDAAAEDMRDSPSEVRIPLSTANAGKPQAGKQYIHSATFQLQ
;
A
#
# COMPACT_ATOMS: atom_id res chain seq x y z
N MET A 1 16.38 -31.72 64.94
CA MET A 1 15.82 -32.27 63.68
C MET A 1 15.12 -31.14 62.95
N SER A 2 15.80 -30.50 62.02
CA SER A 2 15.25 -29.35 61.26
C SER A 2 14.56 -29.90 60.00
N LYS A 3 13.26 -29.57 59.82
CA LYS A 3 12.52 -29.91 58.61
C LYS A 3 12.77 -28.82 57.55
N PRO A 4 13.08 -29.17 56.30
CA PRO A 4 13.21 -28.17 55.25
C PRO A 4 11.81 -27.73 54.79
N LEU A 5 11.58 -26.42 54.76
CA LEU A 5 10.42 -25.79 54.16
C LEU A 5 10.58 -25.89 52.65
N LEU A 6 9.70 -26.61 52.00
CA LEU A 6 9.63 -26.70 50.54
C LEU A 6 8.87 -25.45 50.03
N THR A 7 9.61 -24.48 49.48
CA THR A 7 9.02 -23.30 48.83
C THR A 7 8.58 -23.66 47.41
N ILE A 8 7.28 -23.82 47.19
CA ILE A 8 6.70 -23.99 45.85
C ILE A 8 6.68 -22.63 45.17
N VAL A 9 7.60 -22.42 44.20
CA VAL A 9 7.55 -21.28 43.30
C VAL A 9 6.52 -21.62 42.23
N ALA A 10 5.33 -21.03 42.31
CA ALA A 10 4.33 -21.08 41.25
C ALA A 10 4.79 -20.17 40.11
N ALA A 11 5.31 -20.74 39.03
CA ALA A 11 5.56 -20.02 37.79
C ALA A 11 4.21 -19.72 37.14
N ALA A 12 3.75 -18.47 37.23
CA ALA A 12 2.62 -17.99 36.46
C ALA A 12 3.05 -17.87 34.99
N CYS A 13 2.74 -18.87 34.15
CA CYS A 13 2.77 -18.74 32.71
C CYS A 13 1.65 -17.75 32.31
N ALA A 14 2.00 -16.51 32.08
CA ALA A 14 1.12 -15.55 31.40
C ALA A 14 0.96 -16.05 29.96
N LEU A 15 -0.16 -16.69 29.66
CA LEU A 15 -0.62 -16.97 28.30
C LEU A 15 -0.88 -15.61 27.64
N ALA A 16 0.09 -15.11 26.89
CA ALA A 16 -0.13 -13.99 25.99
C ALA A 16 -1.13 -14.47 24.92
N LEU A 17 -2.40 -14.11 25.10
CA LEU A 17 -3.41 -14.28 24.06
C LEU A 17 -2.89 -13.49 22.82
N PRO A 18 -2.85 -14.11 21.63
CA PRO A 18 -2.54 -13.34 20.43
C PRO A 18 -3.55 -12.20 20.33
N ALA A 19 -3.06 -10.96 20.37
CA ALA A 19 -3.89 -9.81 20.12
C ALA A 19 -4.50 -10.04 18.73
N LEU A 20 -5.84 -10.09 18.66
CA LEU A 20 -6.55 -10.16 17.38
C LEU A 20 -6.04 -9.00 16.54
N ALA A 21 -5.48 -9.31 15.37
CA ALA A 21 -4.95 -8.31 14.47
C ALA A 21 -6.13 -7.46 13.99
N HIS A 22 -6.28 -6.25 14.54
CA HIS A 22 -7.27 -5.30 14.09
C HIS A 22 -6.85 -4.74 12.74
N SER A 23 -7.79 -4.67 11.82
CA SER A 23 -7.64 -4.00 10.53
C SER A 23 -8.74 -2.97 10.37
N ARG A 24 -8.47 -1.97 9.55
CA ARG A 24 -9.45 -0.96 9.17
C ARG A 24 -9.41 -0.70 7.68
N PRO A 25 -10.52 -0.24 7.09
CA PRO A 25 -10.53 0.22 5.71
C PRO A 25 -9.67 1.47 5.56
N VAL A 26 -8.81 1.45 4.55
CA VAL A 26 -8.03 2.60 4.11
C VAL A 26 -8.44 2.91 2.68
N THR A 27 -8.99 4.09 2.45
CA THR A 27 -9.42 4.51 1.13
C THR A 27 -8.38 5.44 0.53
N LEU A 28 -7.78 4.99 -0.58
CA LEU A 28 -6.84 5.76 -1.40
C LEU A 28 -7.61 6.44 -2.54
N THR A 29 -7.37 7.73 -2.73
CA THR A 29 -7.93 8.51 -3.85
C THR A 29 -6.77 9.16 -4.58
N ALA A 30 -6.67 8.93 -5.89
CA ALA A 30 -5.66 9.54 -6.76
C ALA A 30 -6.35 10.25 -7.92
N GLN A 31 -6.24 11.56 -7.97
CA GLN A 31 -6.74 12.39 -9.06
C GLN A 31 -5.64 12.59 -10.09
N LEU A 32 -5.89 12.20 -11.34
CA LEU A 32 -4.95 12.36 -12.42
C LEU A 32 -5.00 13.76 -13.02
N LYS A 33 -3.83 14.22 -13.47
CA LYS A 33 -3.71 15.41 -14.32
C LYS A 33 -4.35 15.13 -15.67
N ASN A 34 -4.72 16.17 -16.38
CA ASN A 34 -5.02 16.07 -17.80
C ASN A 34 -3.70 16.12 -18.59
N TYR A 35 -2.96 15.00 -18.59
CA TYR A 35 -1.63 14.91 -19.21
C TYR A 35 -1.66 14.72 -20.74
N GLY A 36 -2.86 14.63 -21.35
CA GLY A 36 -3.03 14.61 -22.81
C GLY A 36 -2.68 13.28 -23.48
N GLY A 37 -2.74 12.17 -22.76
CA GLY A 37 -2.45 10.83 -23.28
C GLY A 37 -3.56 9.83 -23.00
N ASP A 38 -3.31 8.58 -23.35
CA ASP A 38 -4.19 7.45 -23.09
C ASP A 38 -4.35 7.17 -21.59
N GLY A 39 -5.29 6.29 -21.23
CA GLY A 39 -5.54 5.91 -19.84
C GLY A 39 -4.28 5.39 -19.15
N ALA A 40 -3.99 5.92 -17.97
CA ALA A 40 -2.81 5.52 -17.21
C ALA A 40 -3.01 4.16 -16.56
N TYR A 41 -1.95 3.36 -16.59
CA TYR A 41 -1.76 2.22 -15.71
C TYR A 41 -1.20 2.74 -14.39
N LEU A 42 -1.76 2.27 -13.29
CA LEU A 42 -1.33 2.64 -11.94
C LEU A 42 -1.12 1.38 -11.11
N ALA A 43 -0.06 1.34 -10.32
CA ALA A 43 0.08 0.36 -9.26
C ALA A 43 0.16 1.07 -7.92
N ALA A 44 -0.81 0.84 -7.05
CA ALA A 44 -0.77 1.27 -5.67
C ALA A 44 -0.33 0.09 -4.79
N TYR A 45 0.70 0.29 -3.99
CA TYR A 45 1.29 -0.77 -3.18
C TYR A 45 1.84 -0.21 -1.88
N LEU A 46 2.10 -1.11 -0.93
CA LEU A 46 2.63 -0.80 0.38
C LEU A 46 4.08 -1.28 0.46
N THR A 47 4.95 -0.43 0.99
CA THR A 47 6.31 -0.76 1.37
C THR A 47 6.51 -0.59 2.87
N ASP A 48 7.48 -1.32 3.43
CA ASP A 48 7.90 -1.14 4.82
C ASP A 48 8.86 0.05 4.98
N ALA A 49 9.31 0.29 6.21
CA ALA A 49 10.22 1.38 6.54
C ALA A 49 11.59 1.29 5.82
N LYS A 50 11.97 0.14 5.32
CA LYS A 50 13.19 -0.11 4.53
C LYS A 50 12.96 -0.04 3.02
N GLY A 51 11.71 0.23 2.59
CA GLY A 51 11.32 0.25 1.19
C GLY A 51 11.07 -1.11 0.57
N ALA A 52 11.02 -2.18 1.36
CA ALA A 52 10.69 -3.52 0.88
C ALA A 52 9.19 -3.64 0.60
N TYR A 53 8.85 -4.32 -0.49
CA TYR A 53 7.47 -4.56 -0.88
C TYR A 53 6.73 -5.41 0.17
N VAL A 54 5.53 -4.98 0.52
CA VAL A 54 4.64 -5.69 1.46
C VAL A 54 3.46 -6.31 0.73
N ARG A 55 2.68 -5.51 0.01
CA ARG A 55 1.54 -5.98 -0.78
C ARG A 55 1.08 -4.96 -1.81
N THR A 56 0.42 -5.45 -2.83
CA THR A 56 -0.32 -4.62 -3.79
C THR A 56 -1.68 -4.25 -3.20
N LEU A 57 -2.04 -2.98 -3.29
CA LEU A 57 -3.37 -2.49 -2.91
C LEU A 57 -4.30 -2.49 -4.11
N TRP A 58 -3.80 -2.07 -5.29
CA TRP A 58 -4.58 -2.03 -6.52
C TRP A 58 -3.67 -1.90 -7.75
N VAL A 59 -4.06 -2.52 -8.86
CA VAL A 59 -3.47 -2.28 -10.17
C VAL A 59 -4.57 -1.87 -11.15
N ALA A 60 -4.48 -0.65 -11.67
CA ALA A 60 -5.33 -0.16 -12.74
C ALA A 60 -4.65 -0.42 -14.08
N GLY A 61 -5.32 -1.15 -14.95
CA GLY A 61 -4.81 -1.53 -16.28
C GLY A 61 -5.16 -2.97 -16.61
N GLY A 62 -5.79 -3.18 -17.77
CA GLY A 62 -6.38 -4.48 -18.12
C GLY A 62 -5.41 -5.49 -18.76
N LYS A 63 -4.19 -5.07 -19.12
CA LYS A 63 -3.26 -5.93 -19.88
C LYS A 63 -1.95 -6.12 -19.12
N ALA A 64 -1.76 -7.31 -18.55
CA ALA A 64 -0.59 -7.65 -17.74
C ALA A 64 0.76 -7.44 -18.48
N LYS A 65 0.78 -7.55 -19.80
CA LYS A 65 2.00 -7.32 -20.60
C LYS A 65 2.60 -5.91 -20.42
N TYR A 66 1.81 -4.92 -20.00
CA TYR A 66 2.23 -3.55 -19.76
C TYR A 66 2.64 -3.27 -18.31
N TYR A 67 2.44 -4.21 -17.39
CA TYR A 67 2.79 -4.03 -15.97
C TYR A 67 4.27 -3.80 -15.72
N LYS A 68 5.14 -4.19 -16.65
CA LYS A 68 6.58 -3.89 -16.60
C LYS A 68 6.89 -2.38 -16.59
N HIS A 69 5.97 -1.55 -17.10
CA HIS A 69 6.09 -0.09 -17.09
C HIS A 69 5.77 0.55 -15.73
N LEU A 70 5.12 -0.19 -14.83
CA LEU A 70 5.00 0.14 -13.42
C LEU A 70 6.26 -0.36 -12.71
N SER A 71 7.38 0.31 -13.00
CA SER A 71 8.72 -0.29 -12.92
C SER A 71 9.21 -0.56 -11.50
N ASP A 72 8.94 0.33 -10.54
CA ASP A 72 9.30 0.07 -9.14
C ASP A 72 8.43 -1.04 -8.54
N TRP A 73 7.13 -0.97 -8.76
CA TRP A 73 6.22 -2.02 -8.31
C TRP A 73 6.58 -3.38 -8.93
N ASN A 74 6.81 -3.40 -10.24
CA ASN A 74 7.16 -4.64 -10.95
C ASN A 74 8.46 -5.26 -10.42
N ARG A 75 9.47 -4.43 -10.19
CA ARG A 75 10.75 -4.85 -9.63
C ARG A 75 10.63 -5.32 -8.19
N LEU A 76 9.95 -4.55 -7.33
CA LEU A 76 9.83 -4.82 -5.91
C LEU A 76 8.92 -6.01 -5.61
N SER A 77 7.85 -6.19 -6.37
CA SER A 77 6.93 -7.34 -6.24
C SER A 77 7.42 -8.60 -6.97
N ALA A 78 8.58 -8.55 -7.64
CA ALA A 78 9.11 -9.58 -8.53
C ALA A 78 8.15 -9.95 -9.69
N GLY A 79 7.30 -9.02 -10.12
CA GLY A 79 6.34 -9.21 -11.20
C GLY A 79 5.27 -10.27 -10.93
N ASP A 80 4.99 -10.59 -9.67
CA ASP A 80 4.11 -11.69 -9.28
C ASP A 80 2.63 -11.36 -9.54
N ALA A 81 2.18 -11.61 -10.77
CA ALA A 81 0.79 -11.44 -11.17
C ALA A 81 -0.21 -12.35 -10.40
N LYS A 82 0.25 -13.43 -9.79
CA LYS A 82 -0.61 -14.33 -9.00
C LYS A 82 -1.16 -13.70 -7.73
N ARG A 83 -0.50 -12.64 -7.24
CA ARG A 83 -0.92 -11.88 -6.06
C ARG A 83 -1.95 -10.80 -6.38
N LEU A 84 -2.39 -10.69 -7.64
CA LEU A 84 -3.32 -9.64 -8.09
C LEU A 84 -4.79 -10.05 -8.09
N ASN A 85 -5.12 -11.23 -7.59
CA ASN A 85 -6.50 -11.69 -7.57
C ASN A 85 -7.39 -10.75 -6.74
N GLY A 86 -8.42 -10.17 -7.39
CA GLY A 86 -9.36 -9.26 -6.75
C GLY A 86 -8.87 -7.84 -6.50
N VAL A 87 -7.64 -7.47 -6.95
CA VAL A 87 -7.07 -6.12 -6.78
C VAL A 87 -6.67 -5.47 -8.09
N THR A 88 -7.41 -5.76 -9.17
CA THR A 88 -7.18 -5.18 -10.51
C THR A 88 -8.43 -4.54 -11.07
N GLY A 89 -8.25 -3.54 -11.93
CA GLY A 89 -9.32 -2.85 -12.63
C GLY A 89 -8.83 -2.21 -13.93
N ALA A 90 -9.70 -1.44 -14.58
CA ALA A 90 -9.38 -0.73 -15.81
C ALA A 90 -8.32 0.37 -15.58
N SER A 91 -7.63 0.75 -16.66
CA SER A 91 -6.78 1.96 -16.67
C SER A 91 -7.59 3.21 -16.34
N VAL A 92 -6.92 4.24 -15.84
CA VAL A 92 -7.55 5.49 -15.40
C VAL A 92 -7.30 6.58 -16.44
N GLY A 93 -8.36 7.12 -17.03
CA GLY A 93 -8.25 8.18 -18.02
C GLY A 93 -7.64 9.47 -17.46
N ALA A 94 -7.00 10.25 -18.35
CA ALA A 94 -6.48 11.58 -18.01
C ALA A 94 -7.59 12.44 -17.39
N GLY A 95 -7.27 13.17 -16.32
CA GLY A 95 -8.22 14.01 -15.57
C GLY A 95 -9.24 13.23 -14.71
N ARG A 96 -9.21 11.91 -14.75
CA ARG A 96 -10.10 11.06 -13.93
C ARG A 96 -9.51 10.76 -12.56
N THR A 97 -10.33 10.16 -11.71
CA THR A 97 -9.95 9.81 -10.34
C THR A 97 -10.05 8.31 -10.13
N LEU A 98 -8.98 7.73 -9.56
CA LEU A 98 -9.00 6.39 -8.99
C LEU A 98 -9.38 6.49 -7.51
N LYS A 99 -10.34 5.66 -7.09
CA LYS A 99 -10.68 5.51 -5.67
C LYS A 99 -10.75 4.04 -5.34
N VAL A 100 -9.92 3.58 -4.41
CA VAL A 100 -9.86 2.18 -3.99
C VAL A 100 -9.79 2.09 -2.48
N THR A 101 -10.37 1.03 -1.92
CA THR A 101 -10.34 0.75 -0.49
C THR A 101 -9.70 -0.60 -0.25
N ALA A 102 -8.79 -0.67 0.71
CA ALA A 102 -8.15 -1.90 1.14
C ALA A 102 -8.13 -1.96 2.67
N ASP A 103 -8.34 -3.15 3.22
CA ASP A 103 -8.18 -3.36 4.66
C ASP A 103 -6.70 -3.47 5.00
N LEU A 104 -6.23 -2.61 5.89
CA LEU A 104 -4.86 -2.63 6.39
C LEU A 104 -4.85 -2.86 7.90
N ALA A 105 -3.89 -3.68 8.37
CA ALA A 105 -3.70 -3.89 9.78
C ALA A 105 -3.36 -2.56 10.49
N ASP A 106 -3.98 -2.29 11.63
CA ASP A 106 -3.72 -1.09 12.43
C ASP A 106 -2.25 -0.94 12.81
N ALA A 107 -1.55 -2.06 13.01
CA ALA A 107 -0.13 -2.09 13.34
C ALA A 107 0.80 -1.50 12.25
N LEU A 108 0.32 -1.35 11.00
CA LEU A 108 1.07 -0.76 9.90
C LEU A 108 1.01 0.77 9.92
N ILE A 109 0.02 1.36 10.58
CA ILE A 109 -0.17 2.80 10.67
C ILE A 109 0.79 3.35 11.72
N ASP A 110 1.44 4.46 11.41
CA ASP A 110 2.46 5.09 12.26
C ASP A 110 3.69 4.20 12.55
N ALA A 111 3.97 3.21 11.69
CA ALA A 111 5.06 2.25 11.83
C ALA A 111 6.14 2.37 10.73
N GLY A 112 6.16 3.48 9.98
CA GLY A 112 7.14 3.75 8.94
C GLY A 112 6.81 3.16 7.56
N TYR A 113 5.63 2.56 7.39
CA TYR A 113 5.17 2.08 6.10
C TYR A 113 4.79 3.24 5.18
N GLU A 114 4.89 3.01 3.87
CA GLU A 114 4.48 3.99 2.85
C GLU A 114 3.50 3.35 1.85
N ILE A 115 2.50 4.14 1.45
CA ILE A 115 1.73 3.88 0.23
C ILE A 115 2.52 4.51 -0.92
N ARG A 116 2.80 3.72 -1.95
CA ARG A 116 3.43 4.19 -3.19
C ARG A 116 2.53 3.95 -4.37
N ILE A 117 2.64 4.81 -5.37
CA ILE A 117 1.91 4.68 -6.64
C ILE A 117 2.93 4.83 -7.77
N ASP A 118 3.03 3.82 -8.62
CA ASP A 118 3.68 3.92 -9.93
C ASP A 118 2.64 4.27 -10.97
N ALA A 119 3.03 5.00 -12.01
CA ALA A 119 2.16 5.36 -13.11
C ALA A 119 2.89 5.23 -14.45
N ALA A 120 2.14 4.85 -15.49
CA ALA A 120 2.62 4.80 -16.86
C ALA A 120 1.44 4.96 -17.84
N ALA A 121 1.68 5.55 -18.99
CA ALA A 121 0.71 5.61 -20.10
C ALA A 121 1.40 5.29 -21.42
N GLU A 122 0.63 4.85 -22.42
CA GLU A 122 1.13 4.49 -23.74
C GLU A 122 1.85 5.68 -24.39
N ASP A 123 2.99 5.41 -25.02
CA ASP A 123 3.85 6.40 -25.70
C ASP A 123 4.34 7.55 -24.81
N MET A 124 4.31 7.36 -23.50
CA MET A 124 4.78 8.35 -22.52
C MET A 124 5.81 7.73 -21.58
N ARG A 125 6.52 8.60 -20.85
CA ARG A 125 7.55 8.16 -19.91
C ARG A 125 6.91 7.45 -18.71
N ASP A 126 7.49 6.33 -18.30
CA ASP A 126 7.17 5.67 -17.04
C ASP A 126 7.48 6.58 -15.85
N SER A 127 6.65 6.54 -14.83
CA SER A 127 6.86 7.31 -13.59
C SER A 127 6.83 6.37 -12.37
N PRO A 128 7.98 5.75 -12.06
CA PRO A 128 8.12 4.95 -10.84
C PRO A 128 8.03 5.84 -9.61
N SER A 129 7.41 5.33 -8.56
CA SER A 129 7.16 6.09 -7.33
C SER A 129 6.64 7.51 -7.63
N GLU A 130 5.64 7.58 -8.50
CA GLU A 130 4.97 8.83 -8.89
C GLU A 130 4.46 9.61 -7.68
N VAL A 131 3.95 8.87 -6.66
CA VAL A 131 3.57 9.40 -5.36
C VAL A 131 4.08 8.47 -4.27
N ARG A 132 4.52 9.05 -3.15
CA ARG A 132 4.89 8.34 -1.93
C ARG A 132 4.20 9.05 -0.76
N ILE A 133 3.42 8.32 0.01
CA ILE A 133 2.68 8.87 1.15
C ILE A 133 2.99 8.01 2.39
N PRO A 134 3.64 8.57 3.42
CA PRO A 134 3.79 7.86 4.68
C PRO A 134 2.43 7.44 5.24
N LEU A 135 2.27 6.17 5.56
CA LEU A 135 1.04 5.62 6.14
C LEU A 135 0.99 5.97 7.63
N SER A 136 0.54 7.18 7.93
CA SER A 136 0.49 7.69 9.28
C SER A 136 -0.80 8.46 9.53
N THR A 137 -1.21 8.52 10.79
CA THR A 137 -2.34 9.34 11.23
C THR A 137 -2.14 10.81 10.86
N ALA A 138 -0.89 11.30 10.93
CA ALA A 138 -0.56 12.68 10.59
C ALA A 138 -0.75 13.01 9.11
N ASN A 139 -0.63 12.03 8.21
CA ASN A 139 -0.79 12.22 6.77
C ASN A 139 -2.18 11.87 6.24
N ALA A 140 -3.02 11.23 7.03
CA ALA A 140 -4.39 10.90 6.63
C ALA A 140 -5.16 12.19 6.24
N GLY A 141 -5.81 12.16 5.09
CA GLY A 141 -6.55 13.28 4.53
C GLY A 141 -5.71 14.41 3.93
N LYS A 142 -4.38 14.33 4.01
CA LYS A 142 -3.50 15.35 3.41
C LYS A 142 -3.15 14.99 1.97
N PRO A 143 -3.37 15.88 1.00
CA PRO A 143 -3.03 15.63 -0.38
C PRO A 143 -1.51 15.63 -0.57
N GLN A 144 -1.02 14.67 -1.36
CA GLN A 144 0.36 14.58 -1.80
C GLN A 144 0.39 14.75 -3.32
N ALA A 145 1.17 15.70 -3.80
CA ALA A 145 1.33 15.91 -5.24
C ALA A 145 2.12 14.80 -5.90
N GLY A 146 1.73 14.42 -7.12
CA GLY A 146 2.52 13.55 -7.98
C GLY A 146 3.46 14.34 -8.87
N LYS A 147 4.08 13.63 -9.80
CA LYS A 147 5.10 14.19 -10.71
C LYS A 147 4.52 14.46 -12.10
N GLN A 148 4.23 13.41 -12.85
CA GLN A 148 3.82 13.47 -14.25
C GLN A 148 2.33 13.23 -14.47
N TYR A 149 1.76 12.23 -13.83
CA TYR A 149 0.39 11.75 -14.08
C TYR A 149 -0.60 12.15 -13.00
N ILE A 150 -0.18 12.17 -11.74
CA ILE A 150 -1.06 12.40 -10.60
C ILE A 150 -0.99 13.85 -10.15
N HIS A 151 -2.15 14.50 -10.11
CA HIS A 151 -2.29 15.84 -9.56
C HIS A 151 -2.18 15.79 -8.03
N SER A 152 -2.96 14.94 -7.41
CA SER A 152 -2.92 14.73 -5.96
C SER A 152 -3.38 13.32 -5.60
N ALA A 153 -2.81 12.77 -4.55
CA ALA A 153 -3.27 11.54 -3.94
C ALA A 153 -3.43 11.74 -2.43
N THR A 154 -4.47 11.13 -1.88
CA THR A 154 -4.76 11.15 -0.44
C THR A 154 -5.19 9.77 0.01
N PHE A 155 -5.06 9.47 1.29
CA PHE A 155 -5.75 8.34 1.89
C PHE A 155 -6.56 8.77 3.11
N GLN A 156 -7.62 8.01 3.39
CA GLN A 156 -8.47 8.18 4.56
C GLN A 156 -8.44 6.91 5.39
N LEU A 157 -8.36 7.06 6.70
CA LEU A 157 -8.54 5.99 7.68
C LEU A 157 -10.02 5.96 8.10
N GLN A 158 -10.67 4.80 8.03
CA GLN A 158 -12.06 4.62 8.42
C GLN A 158 -12.18 3.77 9.69
#